data_94a3076c4404d39b062b17c99044dc00
#
_entry.id   94a3076c4404d39b062b17c99044dc00
#
_cell.length_a   1.000
_cell.length_b   1.000
_cell.length_c   1.000
_cell.angle_alpha   90.00
_cell.angle_beta   90.00
_cell.angle_gamma   90.00
#
_symmetry.space_group_name_H-M   'P 1'
#
loop_
_entity.id
_entity.type
_entity.pdbx_description
1 polymer ?
#
loop_
_entity_poly.entity_id
_entity_poly.type
_entity_poly.pdbx_seq_one_letter_code
_entity_poly.pdbx_strand_id
1 'polypeptide(L)'
;MFNESFATAFARQGVQLWLKEKGEFEKLTKYQDTIKREDEFREVLQQAKSKLGIIYKNADDAPEDILHKRKQLFIQSFKTSCLNLRKMWKSKKALKGWIEGEVNNAKLGASSVYLSKVPYFTELWMQSGEDPKNYLELIRNLNNP
;
A
#
# COMPACT_ATOMS: atom_id res chain seq x y z
N MET A 1 10.43 -3.05 9.44
CA MET A 1 10.12 -2.47 8.11
C MET A 1 10.73 -3.24 6.94
N PHE A 2 12.03 -3.60 6.98
CA PHE A 2 12.64 -4.42 5.92
C PHE A 2 11.97 -5.79 5.86
N ASN A 3 11.88 -6.47 6.99
CA ASN A 3 11.37 -7.84 7.07
C ASN A 3 9.91 -7.99 6.63
N GLU A 4 9.01 -7.08 7.03
CA GLU A 4 7.59 -7.15 6.65
C GLU A 4 7.38 -6.91 5.15
N SER A 5 8.07 -5.92 4.59
CA SER A 5 7.97 -5.64 3.15
C SER A 5 8.55 -6.76 2.31
N PHE A 6 9.67 -7.33 2.74
CA PHE A 6 10.27 -8.52 2.12
C PHE A 6 9.32 -9.72 2.21
N ALA A 7 8.84 -10.05 3.42
CA ALA A 7 7.93 -11.17 3.61
C ALA A 7 6.66 -11.05 2.76
N THR A 8 6.09 -9.85 2.67
CA THR A 8 4.91 -9.58 1.83
C THR A 8 5.23 -9.77 0.34
N ALA A 9 6.35 -9.22 -0.15
CA ALA A 9 6.74 -9.38 -1.55
C ALA A 9 7.01 -10.85 -1.87
N PHE A 10 7.77 -11.55 -1.02
CA PHE A 10 8.09 -12.97 -1.20
C PHE A 10 6.83 -13.84 -1.18
N ALA A 11 5.92 -13.62 -0.23
CA ALA A 11 4.65 -14.35 -0.17
C ALA A 11 3.79 -14.13 -1.43
N ARG A 12 3.71 -12.87 -1.92
CA ARG A 12 2.98 -12.55 -3.16
C ARG A 12 3.52 -13.32 -4.36
N GLN A 13 4.83 -13.39 -4.51
CA GLN A 13 5.47 -14.11 -5.61
C GLN A 13 5.31 -15.62 -5.46
N GLY A 14 5.51 -16.15 -4.25
CA GLY A 14 5.32 -17.57 -3.96
C GLY A 14 3.91 -18.07 -4.29
N VAL A 15 2.87 -17.31 -3.92
CA VAL A 15 1.49 -17.65 -4.26
C VAL A 15 1.26 -17.62 -5.77
N GLN A 16 1.79 -16.62 -6.48
CA GLN A 16 1.65 -16.54 -7.94
C GLN A 16 2.32 -17.73 -8.65
N LEU A 17 3.55 -18.07 -8.25
CA LEU A 17 4.26 -19.25 -8.78
C LEU A 17 3.47 -20.53 -8.52
N TRP A 18 3.02 -20.73 -7.29
CA TRP A 18 2.27 -21.92 -6.92
C TRP A 18 0.97 -22.05 -7.72
N LEU A 19 0.21 -20.98 -7.91
CA LEU A 19 -1.02 -20.98 -8.71
C LEU A 19 -0.71 -21.27 -10.19
N LYS A 20 0.39 -20.73 -10.72
CA LYS A 20 0.86 -20.97 -12.09
C LYS A 20 1.23 -22.44 -12.30
N GLU A 21 2.01 -23.03 -11.37
CA GLU A 21 2.41 -24.44 -11.41
C GLU A 21 1.21 -25.39 -11.32
N LYS A 22 0.18 -25.02 -10.56
CA LYS A 22 -1.06 -25.80 -10.46
C LYS A 22 -1.99 -25.64 -11.66
N GLY A 23 -1.68 -24.73 -12.61
CA GLY A 23 -2.56 -24.44 -13.74
C GLY A 23 -3.83 -23.68 -13.35
N GLU A 24 -3.87 -23.07 -12.15
CA GLU A 24 -5.04 -22.39 -11.60
C GLU A 24 -5.12 -20.92 -12.06
N PHE A 25 -5.16 -20.70 -13.36
CA PHE A 25 -5.05 -19.37 -13.98
C PHE A 25 -6.16 -18.40 -13.59
N GLU A 26 -7.39 -18.86 -13.38
CA GLU A 26 -8.47 -18.00 -12.89
C GLU A 26 -8.20 -17.46 -11.48
N LYS A 27 -7.66 -18.31 -10.59
CA LYS A 27 -7.29 -17.89 -9.24
C LYS A 27 -6.09 -16.96 -9.28
N LEU A 28 -5.13 -17.22 -10.17
CA LEU A 28 -3.98 -16.35 -10.38
C LEU A 28 -4.43 -14.94 -10.79
N THR A 29 -5.30 -14.84 -11.77
CA THR A 29 -5.84 -13.53 -12.23
C THR A 29 -6.56 -12.79 -11.09
N LYS A 30 -7.42 -13.49 -10.33
CA LYS A 30 -8.11 -12.89 -9.16
C LYS A 30 -7.13 -12.44 -8.08
N TYR A 31 -6.07 -13.20 -7.86
CA TYR A 31 -5.03 -12.85 -6.89
C TYR A 31 -4.24 -11.62 -7.34
N GLN A 32 -3.86 -11.55 -8.62
CA GLN A 32 -3.18 -10.39 -9.21
C GLN A 32 -4.06 -9.13 -9.14
N ASP A 33 -5.35 -9.24 -9.42
CA ASP A 33 -6.30 -8.14 -9.24
C ASP A 33 -6.36 -7.66 -7.78
N THR A 34 -6.28 -8.58 -6.82
CA THR A 34 -6.23 -8.22 -5.39
C THR A 34 -4.97 -7.44 -5.07
N ILE A 35 -3.79 -7.93 -5.49
CA ILE A 35 -2.50 -7.24 -5.31
C ILE A 35 -2.56 -5.84 -5.92
N LYS A 36 -3.06 -5.73 -7.15
CA LYS A 36 -3.19 -4.43 -7.84
C LYS A 36 -4.03 -3.44 -7.03
N ARG A 37 -5.18 -3.87 -6.50
CA ARG A 37 -6.04 -3.02 -5.67
C ARG A 37 -5.37 -2.61 -4.35
N GLU A 38 -4.63 -3.51 -3.73
CA GLU A 38 -3.85 -3.21 -2.52
C GLU A 38 -2.77 -2.16 -2.82
N ASP A 39 -2.10 -2.27 -3.97
CA ASP A 39 -1.06 -1.33 -4.39
C ASP A 39 -1.64 0.05 -4.72
N GLU A 40 -2.73 0.11 -5.47
CA GLU A 40 -3.46 1.35 -5.77
C GLU A 40 -3.95 2.06 -4.49
N PHE A 41 -4.45 1.30 -3.51
CA PHE A 41 -4.84 1.88 -2.23
C PHE A 41 -3.65 2.34 -1.40
N ARG A 42 -2.53 1.60 -1.44
CA ARG A 42 -1.28 2.03 -0.78
C ARG A 42 -0.78 3.37 -1.31
N GLU A 43 -0.85 3.61 -2.61
CA GLU A 43 -0.50 4.91 -3.19
C GLU A 43 -1.37 6.04 -2.63
N VAL A 44 -2.68 5.83 -2.51
CA VAL A 44 -3.60 6.81 -1.90
C VAL A 44 -3.22 7.07 -0.43
N LEU A 45 -2.86 6.03 0.33
CA LEU A 45 -2.38 6.17 1.71
C LEU A 45 -1.06 6.95 1.81
N GLN A 46 -0.11 6.70 0.92
CA GLN A 46 1.17 7.42 0.89
C GLN A 46 0.97 8.91 0.57
N GLN A 47 0.13 9.21 -0.41
CA GLN A 47 -0.24 10.60 -0.74
C GLN A 47 -0.95 11.27 0.43
N ALA A 48 -1.85 10.56 1.11
CA ALA A 48 -2.55 11.06 2.29
C ALA A 48 -1.56 11.40 3.41
N LYS A 49 -0.60 10.51 3.70
CA LYS A 49 0.46 10.73 4.70
C LYS A 49 1.31 11.96 4.36
N SER A 50 1.73 12.11 3.11
CA SER A 50 2.52 13.26 2.67
C SER A 50 1.76 14.57 2.85
N LYS A 51 0.50 14.63 2.43
CA LYS A 51 -0.37 15.81 2.61
C LYS A 51 -0.58 16.14 4.08
N LEU A 52 -0.83 15.13 4.91
CA LEU A 52 -1.01 15.32 6.34
C LEU A 52 0.27 15.86 7.00
N GLY A 53 1.44 15.34 6.60
CA GLY A 53 2.74 15.84 7.05
C GLY A 53 2.95 17.32 6.73
N ILE A 54 2.52 17.77 5.55
CA ILE A 54 2.57 19.19 5.16
C ILE A 54 1.65 20.05 6.05
N ILE A 55 0.43 19.54 6.34
CA ILE A 55 -0.53 20.26 7.21
C ILE A 55 0.08 20.47 8.60
N TYR A 56 0.73 19.45 9.17
CA TYR A 56 1.35 19.55 10.50
C TYR A 56 2.64 20.37 10.51
N LYS A 57 3.49 20.26 9.48
CA LYS A 57 4.71 21.06 9.38
C LYS A 57 4.43 22.57 9.34
N ASN A 58 3.26 22.96 8.82
CA ASN A 58 2.82 24.35 8.72
C ASN A 58 1.80 24.70 9.82
N ALA A 59 1.78 23.95 10.93
CA ALA A 59 0.80 24.15 12.00
C ALA A 59 1.29 25.08 13.11
N ASP A 60 2.62 25.24 13.29
CA ASP A 60 3.19 25.94 14.44
C ASP A 60 2.74 27.42 14.52
N ASP A 61 2.46 28.06 13.37
CA ASP A 61 2.01 29.45 13.30
C ASP A 61 0.52 29.61 12.90
N ALA A 62 -0.22 28.49 12.77
CA ALA A 62 -1.60 28.55 12.29
C ALA A 62 -2.60 28.56 13.46
N PRO A 63 -3.62 29.47 13.46
CA PRO A 63 -4.72 29.40 14.41
C PRO A 63 -5.40 28.04 14.41
N GLU A 64 -5.87 27.59 15.58
CA GLU A 64 -6.41 26.23 15.78
C GLU A 64 -7.63 25.96 14.87
N ASP A 65 -8.48 26.96 14.65
CA ASP A 65 -9.63 26.86 13.74
C ASP A 65 -9.22 26.63 12.28
N ILE A 66 -8.12 27.27 11.84
CA ILE A 66 -7.55 27.09 10.50
C ILE A 66 -6.98 25.67 10.35
N LEU A 67 -6.24 25.19 11.36
CA LEU A 67 -5.71 23.83 11.36
C LEU A 67 -6.83 22.78 11.32
N HIS A 68 -7.88 22.98 12.13
CA HIS A 68 -9.05 22.11 12.13
C HIS A 68 -9.72 22.05 10.75
N LYS A 69 -9.91 23.21 10.12
CA LYS A 69 -10.50 23.32 8.78
C LYS A 69 -9.66 22.62 7.70
N ARG A 70 -8.34 22.77 7.75
CA ARG A 70 -7.40 22.07 6.84
C ARG A 70 -7.49 20.54 7.00
N LYS A 71 -7.57 20.05 8.24
CA LYS A 71 -7.74 18.62 8.53
C LYS A 71 -9.08 18.08 8.00
N GLN A 72 -10.17 18.80 8.17
CA GLN A 72 -11.47 18.40 7.63
C GLN A 72 -11.46 18.31 6.11
N LEU A 73 -10.91 19.31 5.42
CA LEU A 73 -10.77 19.30 3.95
C LEU A 73 -9.88 18.14 3.48
N PHE A 74 -8.80 17.86 4.21
CA PHE A 74 -7.94 16.71 3.93
C PHE A 74 -8.71 15.37 4.05
N ILE A 75 -9.47 15.17 5.14
CA ILE A 75 -10.26 13.95 5.35
C ILE A 75 -11.29 13.76 4.23
N GLN A 76 -11.98 14.83 3.82
CA GLN A 76 -12.92 14.79 2.71
C GLN A 76 -12.24 14.41 1.40
N SER A 77 -11.09 15.02 1.09
CA SER A 77 -10.30 14.70 -0.10
C SER A 77 -9.84 13.23 -0.10
N PHE A 78 -9.37 12.73 1.02
CA PHE A 78 -8.96 11.32 1.18
C PHE A 78 -10.13 10.35 0.97
N LYS A 79 -11.29 10.63 1.60
CA LYS A 79 -12.51 9.82 1.41
C LYS A 79 -12.98 9.84 -0.04
N THR A 80 -12.86 10.96 -0.73
CA THR A 80 -13.16 11.07 -2.17
C THR A 80 -12.22 10.19 -3.00
N SER A 81 -10.92 10.15 -2.67
CA SER A 81 -9.96 9.25 -3.32
C SER A 81 -10.34 7.78 -3.13
N CYS A 82 -10.73 7.39 -1.91
CA CYS A 82 -11.22 6.04 -1.62
C CYS A 82 -12.50 5.70 -2.40
N LEU A 83 -13.43 6.65 -2.54
CA LEU A 83 -14.64 6.49 -3.35
C LEU A 83 -14.32 6.29 -4.83
N ASN A 84 -13.34 7.02 -5.37
CA ASN A 84 -12.90 6.87 -6.75
C ASN A 84 -12.29 5.48 -7.01
N LEU A 85 -11.43 4.99 -6.12
CA LEU A 85 -10.91 3.62 -6.19
C LEU A 85 -12.05 2.60 -6.15
N ARG A 86 -13.00 2.76 -5.23
CA ARG A 86 -14.16 1.87 -5.12
C ARG A 86 -15.00 1.82 -6.40
N LYS A 87 -15.19 2.96 -7.07
CA LYS A 87 -15.87 3.05 -8.37
C LYS A 87 -15.06 2.35 -9.48
N MET A 88 -13.74 2.62 -9.54
CA MET A 88 -12.84 2.02 -10.51
C MET A 88 -12.83 0.48 -10.39
N TRP A 89 -12.82 -0.04 -9.16
CA TRP A 89 -12.87 -1.50 -8.89
C TRP A 89 -14.26 -2.10 -9.06
N LYS A 90 -15.28 -1.30 -9.39
CA LYS A 90 -16.68 -1.73 -9.49
C LYS A 90 -17.16 -2.52 -8.25
N SER A 91 -16.68 -2.16 -7.08
CA SER A 91 -16.94 -2.87 -5.83
C SER A 91 -17.87 -2.07 -4.92
N LYS A 92 -18.95 -2.68 -4.46
CA LYS A 92 -19.88 -2.02 -3.52
C LYS A 92 -19.34 -1.99 -2.08
N LYS A 93 -18.42 -2.90 -1.72
CA LYS A 93 -17.97 -3.12 -0.33
C LYS A 93 -16.53 -2.66 -0.06
N ALA A 94 -15.72 -2.47 -1.13
CA ALA A 94 -14.32 -2.10 -0.96
C ALA A 94 -14.18 -0.77 -0.21
N LEU A 95 -13.19 -0.68 0.65
CA LEU A 95 -12.83 0.50 1.42
C LEU A 95 -13.95 1.09 2.31
N LYS A 96 -14.99 0.30 2.62
CA LYS A 96 -16.14 0.76 3.42
C LYS A 96 -15.69 1.40 4.74
N GLY A 97 -14.79 0.76 5.49
CA GLY A 97 -14.28 1.26 6.75
C GLY A 97 -13.48 2.56 6.66
N TRP A 98 -12.95 2.90 5.47
CA TRP A 98 -12.27 4.17 5.22
C TRP A 98 -13.21 5.28 4.76
N ILE A 99 -14.26 4.93 4.03
CA ILE A 99 -15.23 5.88 3.48
C ILE A 99 -16.24 6.30 4.55
N GLU A 100 -16.83 5.33 5.25
CA GLU A 100 -17.90 5.54 6.23
C GLU A 100 -17.36 5.70 7.65
N GLY A 101 -16.21 5.10 7.95
CA GLY A 101 -15.61 5.15 9.28
C GLY A 101 -14.87 6.44 9.58
N GLU A 102 -14.40 6.53 10.82
CA GLU A 102 -13.50 7.59 11.26
C GLU A 102 -12.12 7.43 10.61
N VAL A 103 -11.57 8.55 10.15
CA VAL A 103 -10.20 8.65 9.63
C VAL A 103 -9.42 9.55 10.56
N ASN A 104 -8.41 8.98 11.24
CA ASN A 104 -7.52 9.71 12.14
C ASN A 104 -6.05 9.39 11.84
N ASN A 105 -5.16 10.16 12.47
CA ASN A 105 -3.72 10.05 12.24
C ASN A 105 -3.16 8.67 12.57
N ALA A 106 -3.64 8.05 13.64
CA ALA A 106 -3.18 6.73 14.08
C ALA A 106 -3.52 5.67 13.03
N LYS A 107 -4.75 5.69 12.50
CA LYS A 107 -5.19 4.78 11.45
C LYS A 107 -4.41 4.96 10.15
N LEU A 108 -4.18 6.22 9.72
CA LEU A 108 -3.37 6.52 8.55
C LEU A 108 -1.90 6.13 8.75
N GLY A 109 -1.32 6.42 9.93
CA GLY A 109 0.04 6.07 10.27
C GLY A 109 0.27 4.56 10.25
N ALA A 110 -0.54 3.80 10.97
CA ALA A 110 -0.44 2.34 11.05
C ALA A 110 -0.53 1.68 9.67
N SER A 111 -1.44 2.16 8.81
CA SER A 111 -1.67 1.55 7.48
C SER A 111 -0.57 1.84 6.46
N SER A 112 0.24 2.90 6.66
CA SER A 112 1.23 3.34 5.65
C SER A 112 2.65 2.81 5.89
N VAL A 113 2.96 2.30 7.10
CA VAL A 113 4.34 2.00 7.51
C VAL A 113 4.85 0.66 7.00
N TYR A 114 3.97 -0.35 6.95
CA TYR A 114 4.40 -1.74 6.78
C TYR A 114 4.75 -2.16 5.35
N LEU A 115 4.32 -1.43 4.32
CA LEU A 115 4.40 -1.89 2.93
C LEU A 115 5.21 -0.95 2.01
N SER A 116 5.96 0.01 2.56
CA SER A 116 6.64 1.03 1.76
C SER A 116 7.73 0.48 0.83
N LYS A 117 8.37 -0.64 1.20
CA LYS A 117 9.45 -1.26 0.42
C LYS A 117 9.00 -2.47 -0.42
N VAL A 118 7.72 -2.81 -0.45
CA VAL A 118 7.22 -3.92 -1.27
C VAL A 118 7.56 -3.74 -2.75
N PRO A 119 7.41 -2.54 -3.38
CA PRO A 119 7.80 -2.35 -4.78
C PRO A 119 9.28 -2.65 -5.03
N TYR A 120 10.16 -2.22 -4.14
CA TYR A 120 11.60 -2.50 -4.23
C TYR A 120 11.89 -4.01 -4.23
N PHE A 121 11.27 -4.77 -3.33
CA PHE A 121 11.44 -6.22 -3.30
C PHE A 121 10.80 -6.93 -4.48
N THR A 122 9.73 -6.39 -5.04
CA THR A 122 9.12 -6.90 -6.28
C THR A 122 10.04 -6.68 -7.47
N GLU A 123 10.73 -5.55 -7.54
CA GLU A 123 11.72 -5.29 -8.59
C GLU A 123 12.92 -6.24 -8.49
N LEU A 124 13.44 -6.48 -7.29
CA LEU A 124 14.50 -7.47 -7.06
C LEU A 124 14.09 -8.89 -7.49
N TRP A 125 12.81 -9.23 -7.29
CA TRP A 125 12.27 -10.49 -7.79
C TRP A 125 12.35 -10.59 -9.32
N MET A 126 11.98 -9.53 -10.04
CA MET A 126 12.12 -9.50 -11.50
C MET A 126 13.58 -9.59 -11.93
N GLN A 127 14.50 -8.89 -11.26
CA GLN A 127 15.93 -8.95 -11.51
C GLN A 127 16.54 -10.32 -11.26
N SER A 128 15.96 -11.11 -10.35
CA SER A 128 16.39 -12.51 -10.11
C SER A 128 15.95 -13.51 -11.19
N GLY A 129 15.25 -13.04 -12.23
CA GLY A 129 14.65 -13.89 -13.25
C GLY A 129 13.43 -14.68 -12.75
N GLU A 130 12.75 -14.17 -11.74
CA GLU A 130 11.60 -14.81 -11.07
C GLU A 130 11.96 -16.17 -10.44
N ASP A 131 13.24 -16.39 -10.14
CA ASP A 131 13.74 -17.59 -9.50
C ASP A 131 13.92 -17.40 -7.98
N PRO A 132 13.28 -18.23 -7.13
CA PRO A 132 13.36 -18.10 -5.68
C PRO A 132 14.78 -18.19 -5.10
N LYS A 133 15.67 -19.01 -5.69
CA LYS A 133 17.04 -19.17 -5.20
C LYS A 133 17.86 -17.91 -5.47
N ASN A 134 17.85 -17.44 -6.71
CA ASN A 134 18.53 -16.23 -7.12
C ASN A 134 18.02 -15.02 -6.33
N TYR A 135 16.70 -14.96 -6.09
CA TYR A 135 16.09 -13.89 -5.28
C TYR A 135 16.61 -13.89 -3.84
N LEU A 136 16.67 -15.06 -3.19
CA LEU A 136 17.19 -15.15 -1.82
C LEU A 136 18.69 -14.83 -1.75
N GLU A 137 19.47 -15.15 -2.79
CA GLU A 137 20.89 -14.75 -2.88
C GLU A 137 21.03 -13.24 -2.99
N LEU A 138 20.23 -12.57 -3.85
CA LEU A 138 20.22 -11.11 -3.95
C LEU A 138 19.88 -10.47 -2.59
N ILE A 139 18.88 -10.98 -1.88
CA ILE A 139 18.48 -10.47 -0.55
C ILE A 139 19.58 -10.66 0.49
N ARG A 140 20.29 -11.80 0.49
CA ARG A 140 21.42 -12.05 1.41
C ARG A 140 22.55 -11.05 1.20
N ASN A 141 22.87 -10.77 -0.06
CA ASN A 141 23.94 -9.85 -0.43
C ASN A 141 23.63 -8.39 -0.04
N LEU A 142 22.34 -8.01 0.04
CA LEU A 142 21.94 -6.69 0.54
C LEU A 142 22.13 -6.52 2.05
N ASN A 143 22.17 -7.60 2.82
CA ASN A 143 22.32 -7.60 4.27
C ASN A 143 23.78 -7.85 4.73
N ASN A 144 24.68 -8.19 3.81
CA ASN A 144 26.12 -8.32 4.03
C ASN A 144 26.84 -7.29 3.17
N PRO A 145 27.10 -6.06 3.69
CA PRO A 145 27.91 -5.07 3.00
C PRO A 145 29.39 -5.50 2.97
#